data_66ae1498aa8cf1d10f94a79cf9c566c7
#
_entry.id   66ae1498aa8cf1d10f94a79cf9c566c7
#
_cell.length_a   1.000
_cell.length_b   1.000
_cell.length_c   1.000
_cell.angle_alpha   90.00
_cell.angle_beta   90.00
_cell.angle_gamma   90.00
#
_symmetry.space_group_name_H-M   'P 1'
#
loop_
_entity.id
_entity.type
_entity.pdbx_description
1 polymer ?
#
loop_
_entity_poly.entity_id
_entity_poly.type
_entity_poly.pdbx_seq_one_letter_code
_entity_poly.pdbx_strand_id
1 'polypeptide(L)'
;LATPAASQVSEQILQHSMRVGGPLPISIPPDALLRNVVVIDDLFRSRFLDQQTPAIAEPAKRGYQLQIAVRGASPHPSSLSRNLDSNLSSERKFCVDLLQVFVRGNPFGTSSALTQIAQQWFEHLLNSDQLQAVLIYGSPYTLEELLPHLPPHIPYIFSYGQTPQAQALATNALFGTPLFSRSNSQFL
;
A
#
# COMPACT_ATOMS: atom_id res chain seq x y z
N LEU A 1 16.93 23.49 5.51
CA LEU A 1 16.07 23.12 6.65
C LEU A 1 14.70 23.73 6.39
N ALA A 2 13.67 22.90 6.22
CA ALA A 2 12.30 23.38 6.06
C ALA A 2 11.83 24.02 7.38
N THR A 3 11.16 25.17 7.27
CA THR A 3 10.55 25.79 8.45
C THR A 3 9.33 24.98 8.89
N PRO A 4 8.94 25.02 10.18
CA PRO A 4 7.74 24.31 10.69
C PRO A 4 6.49 24.65 9.88
N ALA A 5 6.33 25.90 9.47
CA ALA A 5 5.21 26.34 8.64
C ALA A 5 5.22 25.68 7.24
N ALA A 6 6.39 25.57 6.60
CA ALA A 6 6.50 24.89 5.30
C ALA A 6 6.16 23.39 5.40
N SER A 7 6.54 22.74 6.49
CA SER A 7 6.19 21.33 6.74
C SER A 7 4.69 21.14 6.91
N GLN A 8 4.00 22.03 7.63
CA GLN A 8 2.55 21.98 7.81
C GLN A 8 1.80 22.19 6.48
N VAL A 9 2.22 23.15 5.68
CA VAL A 9 1.62 23.39 4.36
C VAL A 9 1.80 22.17 3.45
N SER A 10 2.99 21.57 3.44
CA SER A 10 3.25 20.37 2.65
C SER A 10 2.35 19.19 3.08
N GLU A 11 2.16 19.02 4.37
CA GLU A 11 1.27 17.99 4.91
C GLU A 11 -0.19 18.22 4.52
N GLN A 12 -0.68 19.46 4.63
CA GLN A 12 -2.03 19.81 4.19
C GLN A 12 -2.24 19.55 2.69
N ILE A 13 -1.28 19.91 1.84
CA ILE A 13 -1.34 19.63 0.41
C ILE A 13 -1.43 18.12 0.15
N LEU A 14 -0.58 17.33 0.80
CA LEU A 14 -0.60 15.88 0.66
C LEU A 14 -1.94 15.29 1.11
N GLN A 15 -2.48 15.73 2.25
CA GLN A 15 -3.77 15.28 2.76
C GLN A 15 -4.92 15.59 1.79
N HIS A 16 -5.00 16.84 1.29
CA HIS A 16 -6.06 17.24 0.38
C HIS A 16 -5.95 16.63 -1.03
N SER A 17 -4.74 16.25 -1.44
CA SER A 17 -4.52 15.59 -2.73
C SER A 17 -4.76 14.07 -2.71
N MET A 18 -4.88 13.46 -1.54
CA MET A 18 -5.16 12.03 -1.43
C MET A 18 -6.58 11.72 -1.90
N ARG A 19 -6.72 10.61 -2.63
CA ARG A 19 -8.02 10.03 -2.98
C ARG A 19 -8.22 8.77 -2.16
N VAL A 20 -9.39 8.64 -1.58
CA VAL A 20 -9.74 7.53 -0.68
C VAL A 20 -11.10 6.99 -1.08
N GLY A 21 -11.26 5.67 -1.08
CA GLY A 21 -12.55 5.04 -1.33
C GLY A 21 -12.67 3.70 -0.66
N GLY A 22 -13.89 3.20 -0.56
CA GLY A 22 -14.24 1.99 0.16
C GLY A 22 -14.30 2.14 1.68
N PRO A 23 -14.54 1.04 2.42
CA PRO A 23 -14.71 1.07 3.87
C PRO A 23 -13.36 1.21 4.58
N LEU A 24 -13.19 2.30 5.32
CA LEU A 24 -12.01 2.56 6.15
C LEU A 24 -12.44 2.90 7.58
N PRO A 25 -11.63 2.59 8.59
CA PRO A 25 -10.39 1.83 8.54
C PRO A 25 -10.60 0.34 8.26
N ILE A 26 -9.54 -0.33 7.81
CA ILE A 26 -9.61 -1.78 7.60
C ILE A 26 -9.64 -2.56 8.94
N SER A 27 -10.36 -3.68 8.95
CA SER A 27 -10.36 -4.62 10.06
C SER A 27 -9.31 -5.69 9.83
N ILE A 28 -8.50 -5.99 10.84
CA ILE A 28 -7.47 -7.01 10.75
C ILE A 28 -8.01 -8.30 11.36
N PRO A 29 -8.17 -9.38 10.57
CA PRO A 29 -8.64 -10.64 11.08
C PRO A 29 -7.60 -11.30 12.02
N PRO A 30 -8.00 -11.82 13.20
CA PRO A 30 -7.05 -12.29 14.21
C PRO A 30 -6.25 -13.53 13.79
N ASP A 31 -6.82 -14.39 12.94
CA ASP A 31 -6.23 -15.70 12.59
C ASP A 31 -5.69 -15.75 11.14
N ALA A 32 -5.63 -14.62 10.45
CA ALA A 32 -5.14 -14.55 9.10
C ALA A 32 -3.61 -14.48 9.02
N LEU A 33 -3.06 -15.03 7.94
CA LEU A 33 -1.70 -14.71 7.52
C LEU A 33 -1.74 -13.37 6.80
N LEU A 34 -1.10 -12.37 7.38
CA LEU A 34 -1.10 -11.01 6.86
C LEU A 34 0.14 -10.76 6.01
N ARG A 35 -0.04 -10.31 4.76
CA ARG A 35 1.07 -9.94 3.89
C ARG A 35 0.93 -8.51 3.40
N ASN A 36 2.06 -7.82 3.33
CA ASN A 36 2.21 -6.51 2.73
C ASN A 36 3.00 -6.67 1.42
N VAL A 37 2.28 -6.76 0.30
CA VAL A 37 2.86 -6.90 -1.04
C VAL A 37 3.19 -5.52 -1.57
N VAL A 38 4.48 -5.23 -1.72
CA VAL A 38 4.98 -3.95 -2.21
C VAL A 38 5.53 -4.12 -3.62
N VAL A 39 4.85 -3.55 -4.60
CA VAL A 39 5.23 -3.56 -6.01
C VAL A 39 6.08 -2.33 -6.31
N ILE A 40 7.29 -2.55 -6.79
CA ILE A 40 8.27 -1.51 -7.14
C ILE A 40 8.95 -1.81 -8.47
N ASP A 41 9.30 -0.76 -9.23
CA ASP A 41 9.96 -0.90 -10.52
C ASP A 41 11.42 -1.36 -10.38
N ASP A 42 12.15 -0.76 -9.43
CA ASP A 42 13.57 -1.02 -9.21
C ASP A 42 13.93 -0.82 -7.73
N LEU A 43 14.45 -1.88 -7.11
CA LEU A 43 14.93 -1.86 -5.72
C LEU A 43 16.03 -0.80 -5.50
N PHE A 44 16.95 -0.66 -6.46
CA PHE A 44 18.08 0.27 -6.34
C PHE A 44 17.70 1.74 -6.50
N ARG A 45 16.57 2.00 -7.15
CA ARG A 45 16.02 3.35 -7.31
C ARG A 45 15.00 3.72 -6.23
N SER A 46 14.57 2.76 -5.46
CA SER A 46 13.58 2.93 -4.38
C SER A 46 14.23 3.46 -3.10
N ARG A 47 14.99 4.56 -3.20
CA ARG A 47 15.60 5.22 -2.04
C ARG A 47 14.60 5.68 -0.97
N PHE A 48 13.31 5.54 -1.26
CA PHE A 48 12.21 5.92 -0.37
C PHE A 48 11.64 4.74 0.42
N LEU A 49 12.15 3.53 0.19
CA LEU A 49 11.67 2.31 0.84
C LEU A 49 12.82 1.64 1.58
N ASP A 50 12.76 1.72 2.88
CA ASP A 50 13.56 0.94 3.81
C ASP A 50 12.65 0.34 4.88
N GLN A 51 13.19 -0.45 5.79
CA GLN A 51 12.42 -1.11 6.84
C GLN A 51 11.74 -0.13 7.82
N GLN A 52 12.18 1.11 7.86
CA GLN A 52 11.65 2.15 8.76
C GLN A 52 10.61 3.04 8.08
N THR A 53 10.48 2.95 6.76
CA THR A 53 9.48 3.75 6.04
C THR A 53 8.06 3.31 6.39
N PRO A 54 7.11 4.25 6.52
CA PRO A 54 5.76 3.95 6.98
C PRO A 54 5.02 2.88 6.18
N ALA A 55 5.23 2.81 4.87
CA ALA A 55 4.63 1.78 4.02
C ALA A 55 5.05 0.35 4.40
N ILE A 56 6.21 0.19 5.04
CA ILE A 56 6.71 -1.10 5.52
C ILE A 56 6.51 -1.22 7.03
N ALA A 57 6.93 -0.22 7.80
CA ALA A 57 6.94 -0.27 9.25
C ALA A 57 5.52 -0.33 9.87
N GLU A 58 4.55 0.42 9.32
CA GLU A 58 3.21 0.46 9.89
C GLU A 58 2.42 -0.85 9.71
N PRO A 59 2.42 -1.50 8.54
CA PRO A 59 1.89 -2.85 8.40
C PRO A 59 2.65 -3.87 9.27
N ALA A 60 3.99 -3.80 9.32
CA ALA A 60 4.80 -4.74 10.11
C ALA A 60 4.46 -4.71 11.61
N LYS A 61 4.21 -3.53 12.19
CA LYS A 61 3.73 -3.37 13.58
C LYS A 61 2.39 -4.09 13.85
N ARG A 62 1.63 -4.37 12.80
CA ARG A 62 0.32 -5.04 12.84
C ARG A 62 0.38 -6.50 12.40
N GLY A 63 1.59 -7.04 12.25
CA GLY A 63 1.82 -8.44 11.92
C GLY A 63 1.87 -8.77 10.43
N TYR A 64 1.83 -7.78 9.54
CA TYR A 64 1.98 -8.03 8.11
C TYR A 64 3.44 -8.36 7.76
N GLN A 65 3.62 -9.47 7.05
CA GLN A 65 4.91 -9.87 6.51
C GLN A 65 5.18 -9.17 5.18
N LEU A 66 6.37 -8.59 5.03
CA LEU A 66 6.74 -7.89 3.81
C LEU A 66 7.03 -8.88 2.68
N GLN A 67 6.41 -8.65 1.53
CA GLN A 67 6.73 -9.29 0.26
C GLN A 67 7.01 -8.21 -0.80
N ILE A 68 8.22 -8.20 -1.34
CA ILE A 68 8.58 -7.25 -2.41
C ILE A 68 8.40 -7.93 -3.75
N ALA A 69 7.62 -7.29 -4.63
CA ALA A 69 7.41 -7.69 -6.00
C ALA A 69 8.17 -6.74 -6.93
N VAL A 70 9.17 -7.27 -7.60
CA VAL A 70 9.96 -6.54 -8.61
C VAL A 70 9.69 -7.08 -10.00
N ARG A 71 10.11 -6.34 -11.01
CA ARG A 71 10.01 -6.73 -12.42
C ARG A 71 10.61 -8.12 -12.64
N GLY A 72 9.81 -9.04 -13.19
CA GLY A 72 10.20 -10.44 -13.44
C GLY A 72 9.87 -11.43 -12.32
N ALA A 73 9.37 -10.97 -11.20
CA ALA A 73 8.84 -11.84 -10.15
C ALA A 73 7.37 -12.16 -10.45
N SER A 74 7.09 -13.39 -10.83
CA SER A 74 5.70 -13.87 -10.97
C SER A 74 5.00 -13.90 -9.62
N PRO A 75 3.69 -13.65 -9.54
CA PRO A 75 2.88 -13.77 -8.32
C PRO A 75 2.66 -15.24 -7.94
N HIS A 76 3.73 -16.02 -7.87
CA HIS A 76 3.64 -17.41 -7.43
C HIS A 76 3.98 -17.54 -5.95
N PRO A 77 3.11 -18.17 -5.14
CA PRO A 77 3.33 -18.40 -3.72
C PRO A 77 4.50 -19.36 -3.42
N SER A 78 5.12 -19.95 -4.44
CA SER A 78 6.08 -21.04 -4.30
C SER A 78 7.48 -20.68 -3.78
N SER A 79 7.81 -19.42 -3.60
CA SER A 79 9.15 -19.04 -3.11
C SER A 79 9.27 -18.86 -1.59
N LEU A 80 8.16 -18.68 -0.88
CA LEU A 80 8.16 -18.52 0.58
C LEU A 80 7.62 -19.74 1.34
N SER A 81 6.94 -20.66 0.67
CA SER A 81 6.38 -21.87 1.31
C SER A 81 7.38 -22.97 1.57
N ARG A 82 8.64 -22.83 1.15
CA ARG A 82 9.62 -23.92 1.31
C ARG A 82 10.34 -23.97 2.66
N ASN A 83 10.17 -22.95 3.52
CA ASN A 83 10.82 -22.92 4.83
C ASN A 83 9.87 -22.93 6.03
N LEU A 84 8.58 -23.05 5.78
CA LEU A 84 7.57 -23.19 6.82
C LEU A 84 6.83 -24.50 6.57
N ASP A 85 7.35 -25.57 7.18
CA ASP A 85 6.54 -26.69 7.57
C ASP A 85 6.60 -28.01 6.91
N SER A 86 7.26 -28.82 7.64
CA SER A 86 6.92 -30.24 7.73
C SER A 86 6.10 -30.60 8.99
N ASN A 87 5.60 -29.63 9.81
CA ASN A 87 5.07 -29.97 11.13
C ASN A 87 3.86 -29.18 11.67
N LEU A 88 3.05 -28.53 10.83
CA LEU A 88 1.82 -27.91 11.34
C LEU A 88 0.59 -28.43 10.60
N SER A 89 -0.13 -29.27 11.33
CA SER A 89 -1.44 -29.84 11.02
C SER A 89 -2.48 -28.78 10.59
N SER A 90 -3.02 -29.01 9.40
CA SER A 90 -4.43 -28.88 8.95
C SER A 90 -5.32 -27.70 9.32
N GLU A 91 -4.89 -26.56 9.78
CA GLU A 91 -5.69 -25.33 9.73
C GLU A 91 -5.19 -24.47 8.59
N ARG A 92 -5.93 -24.43 7.49
CA ARG A 92 -5.64 -23.50 6.37
C ARG A 92 -5.89 -22.09 6.87
N LYS A 93 -4.84 -21.43 7.40
CA LYS A 93 -4.89 -19.99 7.67
C LYS A 93 -5.13 -19.30 6.34
N PHE A 94 -6.23 -18.56 6.24
CA PHE A 94 -6.47 -17.73 5.06
C PHE A 94 -5.48 -16.55 5.03
N CYS A 95 -5.03 -16.20 3.84
CA CYS A 95 -4.12 -15.06 3.64
C CYS A 95 -4.92 -13.80 3.40
N VAL A 96 -4.46 -12.70 3.97
CA VAL A 96 -5.01 -11.36 3.75
C VAL A 96 -3.89 -10.41 3.38
N ASP A 97 -4.03 -9.78 2.23
CA ASP A 97 -2.96 -9.06 1.59
C ASP A 97 -3.27 -7.57 1.42
N LEU A 98 -2.33 -6.74 1.82
CA LEU A 98 -2.24 -5.35 1.37
C LEU A 98 -1.44 -5.30 0.08
N LEU A 99 -1.95 -4.62 -0.93
CA LEU A 99 -1.20 -4.32 -2.16
C LEU A 99 -0.77 -2.86 -2.14
N GLN A 100 0.52 -2.61 -2.13
CA GLN A 100 1.10 -1.27 -2.22
C GLN A 100 1.88 -1.13 -3.52
N VAL A 101 1.56 -0.13 -4.32
CA VAL A 101 2.15 0.08 -5.65
C VAL A 101 2.85 1.43 -5.69
N PHE A 102 4.16 1.42 -5.97
CA PHE A 102 4.99 2.62 -6.10
C PHE A 102 5.34 2.84 -7.57
N VAL A 103 4.59 3.71 -8.24
CA VAL A 103 4.77 4.00 -9.66
C VAL A 103 5.34 5.40 -9.85
N ARG A 104 6.54 5.50 -10.40
CA ARG A 104 7.04 6.77 -10.90
C ARG A 104 6.37 7.12 -12.21
N GLY A 105 5.68 8.24 -12.25
CA GLY A 105 5.25 8.82 -13.53
C GLY A 105 6.49 9.19 -14.34
N ASN A 106 6.74 8.45 -15.41
CA ASN A 106 7.71 8.86 -16.41
C ASN A 106 6.93 9.40 -17.62
N PRO A 107 6.88 10.73 -17.82
CA PRO A 107 6.16 11.32 -18.95
C PRO A 107 6.76 10.95 -20.31
N PHE A 108 7.99 10.41 -20.35
CA PHE A 108 8.71 10.07 -21.56
C PHE A 108 8.98 8.56 -21.73
N GLY A 109 8.51 7.74 -20.81
CA GLY A 109 8.75 6.30 -20.85
C GLY A 109 7.48 5.51 -20.61
N THR A 110 7.38 4.36 -21.26
CA THR A 110 6.28 3.44 -21.06
C THR A 110 6.34 2.92 -19.63
N SER A 111 5.52 3.48 -18.75
CA SER A 111 5.24 2.94 -17.39
C SER A 111 4.52 1.58 -17.47
N SER A 112 4.24 1.10 -18.68
CA SER A 112 3.45 -0.11 -18.96
C SER A 112 3.94 -1.35 -18.24
N ALA A 113 5.25 -1.52 -18.08
CA ALA A 113 5.79 -2.73 -17.48
C ALA A 113 5.54 -2.82 -15.96
N LEU A 114 5.60 -1.70 -15.23
CA LEU A 114 5.30 -1.68 -13.80
C LEU A 114 3.79 -1.75 -13.56
N THR A 115 3.03 -1.08 -14.39
CA THR A 115 1.58 -1.16 -14.38
C THR A 115 1.13 -2.60 -14.64
N GLN A 116 1.76 -3.31 -15.58
CA GLN A 116 1.48 -4.74 -15.83
C GLN A 116 1.77 -5.62 -14.60
N ILE A 117 2.88 -5.41 -13.90
CA ILE A 117 3.20 -6.18 -12.68
C ILE A 117 2.17 -5.88 -11.59
N ALA A 118 1.87 -4.60 -11.39
CA ALA A 118 0.87 -4.19 -10.41
C ALA A 118 -0.51 -4.79 -10.74
N GLN A 119 -0.89 -4.80 -12.01
CA GLN A 119 -2.12 -5.41 -12.50
C GLN A 119 -2.13 -6.92 -12.28
N GLN A 120 -1.05 -7.63 -12.61
CA GLN A 120 -0.94 -9.08 -12.37
C GLN A 120 -1.09 -9.43 -10.89
N TRP A 121 -0.45 -8.68 -9.99
CA TRP A 121 -0.60 -8.86 -8.55
C TRP A 121 -2.01 -8.53 -8.09
N PHE A 122 -2.57 -7.44 -8.57
CA PHE A 122 -3.94 -7.04 -8.26
C PHE A 122 -4.94 -8.13 -8.68
N GLU A 123 -4.88 -8.59 -9.93
CA GLU A 123 -5.76 -9.64 -10.44
C GLU A 123 -5.57 -10.97 -9.68
N HIS A 124 -4.33 -11.34 -9.39
CA HIS A 124 -4.04 -12.55 -8.62
C HIS A 124 -4.66 -12.50 -7.22
N LEU A 125 -4.44 -11.39 -6.50
CA LEU A 125 -4.95 -11.23 -5.13
C LEU A 125 -6.47 -11.10 -5.09
N LEU A 126 -7.05 -10.46 -6.11
CA LEU A 126 -8.50 -10.33 -6.24
C LEU A 126 -9.14 -11.69 -6.54
N ASN A 127 -8.61 -12.44 -7.50
CA ASN A 127 -9.13 -13.75 -7.89
C ASN A 127 -8.98 -14.82 -6.78
N SER A 128 -8.01 -14.65 -5.90
CA SER A 128 -7.80 -15.54 -4.74
C SER A 128 -8.56 -15.11 -3.49
N ASP A 129 -9.35 -14.04 -3.55
CA ASP A 129 -10.10 -13.46 -2.42
C ASP A 129 -9.18 -13.09 -1.23
N GLN A 130 -7.96 -12.65 -1.55
CA GLN A 130 -6.94 -12.30 -0.55
C GLN A 130 -6.74 -10.79 -0.42
N LEU A 131 -7.20 -10.01 -1.40
CA LEU A 131 -6.97 -8.56 -1.44
C LEU A 131 -7.80 -7.84 -0.38
N GLN A 132 -7.14 -7.24 0.60
CA GLN A 132 -7.78 -6.48 1.67
C GLN A 132 -7.89 -4.99 1.36
N ALA A 133 -6.83 -4.41 0.81
CA ALA A 133 -6.78 -3.00 0.44
C ALA A 133 -5.70 -2.72 -0.60
N VAL A 134 -5.84 -1.61 -1.32
CA VAL A 134 -4.87 -1.15 -2.31
C VAL A 134 -4.37 0.24 -1.95
N LEU A 135 -3.05 0.43 -1.89
CA LEU A 135 -2.40 1.72 -1.76
C LEU A 135 -1.57 2.01 -3.00
N ILE A 136 -1.77 3.15 -3.62
CA ILE A 136 -1.07 3.55 -4.84
C ILE A 136 -0.35 4.87 -4.60
N TYR A 137 0.94 4.90 -4.89
CA TYR A 137 1.80 6.08 -4.72
C TYR A 137 2.39 6.51 -6.05
N GLY A 138 2.12 7.74 -6.44
CA GLY A 138 2.73 8.41 -7.58
C GLY A 138 1.81 8.63 -8.76
N SER A 139 1.71 7.70 -9.69
CA SER A 139 0.99 7.91 -10.96
C SER A 139 -0.54 7.73 -10.84
N PRO A 140 -1.34 8.74 -11.18
CA PRO A 140 -2.80 8.61 -11.21
C PRO A 140 -3.31 7.63 -12.26
N TYR A 141 -2.55 7.41 -13.34
CA TYR A 141 -2.94 6.47 -14.40
C TYR A 141 -3.06 5.04 -13.88
N THR A 142 -2.21 4.64 -12.92
CA THR A 142 -2.32 3.32 -12.29
C THR A 142 -3.62 3.19 -11.49
N LEU A 143 -4.05 4.25 -10.80
CA LEU A 143 -5.35 4.25 -10.14
C LEU A 143 -6.50 4.12 -11.14
N GLU A 144 -6.45 4.88 -12.23
CA GLU A 144 -7.48 4.89 -13.27
C GLU A 144 -7.60 3.52 -13.96
N GLU A 145 -6.51 2.78 -14.08
CA GLU A 145 -6.51 1.42 -14.64
C GLU A 145 -7.05 0.37 -13.65
N LEU A 146 -6.72 0.47 -12.36
CA LEU A 146 -7.14 -0.52 -11.36
C LEU A 146 -8.57 -0.28 -10.83
N LEU A 147 -8.97 0.98 -10.70
CA LEU A 147 -10.22 1.37 -10.06
C LEU A 147 -11.49 0.76 -10.68
N PRO A 148 -11.63 0.65 -12.03
CA PRO A 148 -12.80 0.03 -12.64
C PRO A 148 -12.98 -1.45 -12.27
N HIS A 149 -11.92 -2.12 -11.85
CA HIS A 149 -11.91 -3.54 -11.50
C HIS A 149 -11.94 -3.78 -9.99
N LEU A 150 -11.87 -2.71 -9.19
CA LEU A 150 -11.82 -2.81 -7.73
C LEU A 150 -13.24 -2.94 -7.17
N PRO A 151 -13.56 -4.04 -6.44
CA PRO A 151 -14.85 -4.19 -5.78
C PRO A 151 -15.11 -3.10 -4.74
N PRO A 152 -16.35 -2.60 -4.59
CA PRO A 152 -16.66 -1.49 -3.68
C PRO A 152 -16.36 -1.77 -2.19
N HIS A 153 -16.25 -3.03 -1.81
CA HIS A 153 -15.93 -3.44 -0.44
C HIS A 153 -14.43 -3.45 -0.14
N ILE A 154 -13.58 -3.32 -1.16
CA ILE A 154 -12.13 -3.25 -0.99
C ILE A 154 -11.71 -1.78 -1.01
N PRO A 155 -11.18 -1.26 0.11
CA PRO A 155 -10.75 0.12 0.18
C PRO A 155 -9.48 0.37 -0.63
N TYR A 156 -9.36 1.61 -1.11
CA TYR A 156 -8.14 2.09 -1.74
C TYR A 156 -7.73 3.46 -1.21
N ILE A 157 -6.44 3.71 -1.27
CA ILE A 157 -5.84 5.01 -0.98
C ILE A 157 -4.84 5.34 -2.08
N PHE A 158 -4.97 6.53 -2.64
CA PHE A 158 -4.05 7.06 -3.64
C PHE A 158 -3.37 8.32 -3.14
N SER A 159 -2.07 8.40 -3.33
CA SER A 159 -1.27 9.61 -3.08
C SER A 159 -0.35 9.91 -4.26
N TYR A 160 -0.30 11.17 -4.68
CA TYR A 160 0.67 11.62 -5.70
C TYR A 160 2.12 11.55 -5.19
N GLY A 161 2.31 11.66 -3.86
CA GLY A 161 3.63 11.60 -3.23
C GLY A 161 4.04 10.17 -2.88
N GLN A 162 5.35 9.90 -2.97
CA GLN A 162 5.97 8.64 -2.53
C GLN A 162 6.86 8.84 -1.29
N THR A 163 6.90 10.06 -0.75
CA THR A 163 7.73 10.40 0.41
C THR A 163 7.28 9.65 1.66
N PRO A 164 8.15 9.48 2.68
CA PRO A 164 7.76 8.88 3.96
C PRO A 164 6.53 9.57 4.59
N GLN A 165 6.40 10.89 4.43
CA GLN A 165 5.24 11.63 4.93
C GLN A 165 3.96 11.23 4.21
N ALA A 166 3.98 11.09 2.87
CA ALA A 166 2.84 10.60 2.10
C ALA A 166 2.46 9.17 2.47
N GLN A 167 3.46 8.31 2.69
CA GLN A 167 3.25 6.93 3.14
C GLN A 167 2.62 6.89 4.55
N ALA A 168 3.09 7.74 5.48
CA ALA A 168 2.53 7.84 6.82
C ALA A 168 1.05 8.25 6.79
N LEU A 169 0.71 9.25 5.98
CA LEU A 169 -0.67 9.70 5.82
C LEU A 169 -1.56 8.58 5.26
N ALA A 170 -1.10 7.88 4.24
CA ALA A 170 -1.84 6.79 3.62
C ALA A 170 -2.04 5.61 4.60
N THR A 171 -1.00 5.17 5.29
CA THR A 171 -1.10 4.08 6.27
C THR A 171 -1.92 4.46 7.49
N ASN A 172 -1.87 5.73 7.94
CA ASN A 172 -2.71 6.23 9.00
C ASN A 172 -4.20 6.23 8.61
N ALA A 173 -4.52 6.63 7.38
CA ALA A 173 -5.88 6.54 6.87
C ALA A 173 -6.36 5.09 6.80
N LEU A 174 -5.50 4.19 6.33
CA LEU A 174 -5.81 2.78 6.21
C LEU A 174 -6.16 2.12 7.54
N PHE A 175 -5.38 2.41 8.58
CA PHE A 175 -5.48 1.76 9.89
C PHE A 175 -6.29 2.55 10.93
N GLY A 176 -6.86 3.69 10.55
CA GLY A 176 -7.79 4.45 11.40
C GLY A 176 -7.15 5.47 12.32
N THR A 177 -5.91 5.85 12.09
CA THR A 177 -5.36 7.04 12.73
C THR A 177 -5.95 8.26 12.02
N PRO A 178 -6.68 9.17 12.71
CA PRO A 178 -7.36 10.28 12.05
C PRO A 178 -6.38 11.15 11.28
N LEU A 179 -6.67 11.37 9.98
CA LEU A 179 -5.89 12.25 9.09
C LEU A 179 -5.94 13.71 9.55
N PHE A 180 -6.93 14.05 10.38
CA PHE A 180 -7.11 15.36 10.94
C PHE A 180 -7.13 15.25 12.47
N SER A 181 -6.10 15.70 13.16
CA SER A 181 -6.31 16.23 14.50
C SER A 181 -7.21 17.43 14.34
N ARG A 182 -8.46 17.34 14.79
CA ARG A 182 -9.34 18.50 14.95
C ARG A 182 -8.54 19.50 15.79
N SER A 183 -7.92 20.48 15.16
CA SER A 183 -7.51 21.68 15.86
C SER A 183 -8.81 22.27 16.43
N ASN A 184 -8.96 22.19 17.74
CA ASN A 184 -10.03 22.82 18.48
C ASN A 184 -10.12 24.28 18.00
N SER A 185 -11.14 24.58 17.22
CA SER A 185 -11.63 25.93 17.07
C SER A 185 -12.26 26.33 18.41
N GLN A 186 -11.45 26.70 19.37
CA GLN A 186 -11.86 27.59 20.44
C GLN A 186 -11.70 29.02 19.90
N PHE A 187 -12.72 29.49 19.24
CA PHE A 187 -13.01 30.91 19.18
C PHE A 187 -14.45 31.07 19.69
N LEU A 188 -14.51 31.40 20.95
CA LEU A 188 -15.58 32.19 21.55
C LEU A 188 -15.13 33.64 21.55
#